data_5945d9107f0d8dd527a90965305bb5c4
#
_entry.id   5945d9107f0d8dd527a90965305bb5c4
#
_cell.length_a   1.000
_cell.length_b   1.000
_cell.length_c   1.000
_cell.angle_alpha   90.00
_cell.angle_beta   90.00
_cell.angle_gamma   90.00
#
_symmetry.space_group_name_H-M   'P 1'
#
loop_
_entity.id
_entity.type
_entity.pdbx_description
1 polymer ?
#
loop_
_entity_poly.entity_id
_entity_poly.type
_entity_poly.pdbx_seq_one_letter_code
_entity_poly.pdbx_strand_id
1 'polypeptide(L)'
;FFRFLVDCAKDPRFNADNLMAEINLVTDLSFIDRLLYRFVIIPITRKRLLEREQQFAWLYRDDFPPWGRGRDDAMNLTKYFMIRWPMDDSFGPTDMPSLWNLGKYRADQGMRMNFAGDSHDAYSVVIDSALGLLGAPPKDNAEFLGEVRWLIEYVSAKRAPPYPFAIDTAAVARGKRVFDTTCAGCHASARTGTVIPLAEVGTSAERIGTWNERAAREANQVVAGMGIERPGLVEAPLTGYVAAFLDGIWLRAPYLHNGSVPSLRDLLEPPAQRPTRFWRGYDVYDPDRVGFVTHGPEAERIGTVHDVGARGGSNRGHAFGTTLPATDKADLLEYLKTM
;
A
#
# COMPACT_ATOMS: atom_id res chain seq x y z
N PHE A 1 -5.95 12.48 1.95
CA PHE A 1 -6.04 13.06 0.59
C PHE A 1 -7.45 13.59 0.29
N PHE A 2 -8.51 12.76 0.32
CA PHE A 2 -9.88 13.19 -0.01
C PHE A 2 -10.38 14.33 0.89
N ARG A 3 -10.15 14.22 2.21
CA ARG A 3 -10.50 15.29 3.14
C ARG A 3 -9.78 16.60 2.81
N PHE A 4 -8.48 16.52 2.50
CA PHE A 4 -7.71 17.70 2.09
C PHE A 4 -8.33 18.40 0.87
N LEU A 5 -8.73 17.65 -0.17
CA LEU A 5 -9.39 18.24 -1.35
C LEU A 5 -10.70 18.91 -1.02
N VAL A 6 -11.52 18.33 -0.13
CA VAL A 6 -12.78 18.91 0.32
C VAL A 6 -12.52 20.17 1.16
N ASP A 7 -11.55 20.10 2.09
CA ASP A 7 -11.17 21.25 2.92
C ASP A 7 -10.62 22.41 2.07
N CYS A 8 -9.85 22.12 1.02
CA CYS A 8 -9.45 23.12 0.03
C CYS A 8 -10.66 23.80 -0.62
N ALA A 9 -11.66 23.01 -1.04
CA ALA A 9 -12.86 23.56 -1.68
C ALA A 9 -13.74 24.41 -0.72
N LYS A 10 -13.64 24.16 0.59
CA LYS A 10 -14.30 24.95 1.64
C LYS A 10 -13.56 26.23 1.98
N ASP A 11 -12.24 26.28 1.73
CA ASP A 11 -11.44 27.46 2.03
C ASP A 11 -11.94 28.68 1.22
N PRO A 12 -12.15 29.86 1.85
CA PRO A 12 -12.56 31.06 1.15
C PRO A 12 -11.61 31.50 0.02
N ARG A 13 -10.33 31.08 0.09
CA ARG A 13 -9.31 31.30 -0.94
C ARG A 13 -9.53 30.46 -2.20
N PHE A 14 -10.36 29.42 -2.16
CA PHE A 14 -10.75 28.67 -3.35
C PHE A 14 -11.77 29.47 -4.17
N ASN A 15 -11.31 30.53 -4.79
CA ASN A 15 -12.08 31.42 -5.65
C ASN A 15 -11.31 31.70 -6.95
N ALA A 16 -12.04 32.25 -7.94
CA ALA A 16 -11.46 32.44 -9.27
C ALA A 16 -10.28 33.42 -9.28
N ASP A 17 -10.30 34.47 -8.43
CA ASP A 17 -9.25 35.49 -8.45
C ASP A 17 -7.91 34.89 -7.94
N ASN A 18 -7.94 34.22 -6.80
CA ASN A 18 -6.75 33.59 -6.25
C ASN A 18 -6.23 32.43 -7.14
N LEU A 19 -7.11 31.55 -7.57
CA LEU A 19 -6.68 30.40 -8.39
C LEU A 19 -6.17 30.84 -9.76
N MET A 20 -6.75 31.87 -10.37
CA MET A 20 -6.22 32.42 -11.63
C MET A 20 -4.86 33.06 -11.44
N ALA A 21 -4.59 33.70 -10.28
CA ALA A 21 -3.26 34.23 -9.98
C ALA A 21 -2.21 33.09 -9.96
N GLU A 22 -2.51 31.99 -9.26
CA GLU A 22 -1.62 30.83 -9.18
C GLU A 22 -1.44 30.11 -10.54
N ILE A 23 -2.52 29.91 -11.29
CA ILE A 23 -2.46 29.27 -12.62
C ILE A 23 -1.59 30.09 -13.57
N ASN A 24 -1.66 31.41 -13.53
CA ASN A 24 -0.84 32.29 -14.36
C ASN A 24 0.66 32.24 -14.03
N LEU A 25 1.06 31.72 -12.84
CA LEU A 25 2.47 31.51 -12.50
C LEU A 25 3.08 30.30 -13.21
N VAL A 26 2.26 29.33 -13.61
CA VAL A 26 2.71 28.05 -14.14
C VAL A 26 2.34 27.83 -15.60
N THR A 27 1.42 28.64 -16.14
CA THR A 27 0.96 28.48 -17.53
C THR A 27 0.42 29.78 -18.11
N ASP A 28 0.72 30.05 -19.39
CA ASP A 28 0.15 31.15 -20.14
C ASP A 28 -1.18 30.73 -20.75
N LEU A 29 -2.26 31.31 -20.24
CA LEU A 29 -3.61 31.05 -20.74
C LEU A 29 -3.99 32.06 -21.83
N SER A 30 -4.63 31.60 -22.91
CA SER A 30 -5.29 32.47 -23.87
C SER A 30 -6.43 33.24 -23.20
N PHE A 31 -6.92 34.29 -23.86
CA PHE A 31 -8.07 35.06 -23.37
C PHE A 31 -9.31 34.16 -23.17
N ILE A 32 -9.58 33.27 -24.10
CA ILE A 32 -10.73 32.33 -24.01
C ILE A 32 -10.53 31.36 -22.84
N ASP A 33 -9.35 30.82 -22.66
CA ASP A 33 -9.06 29.89 -21.55
C ASP A 33 -9.24 30.61 -20.20
N ARG A 34 -8.80 31.87 -20.08
CA ARG A 34 -9.00 32.66 -18.84
C ARG A 34 -10.48 32.80 -18.48
N LEU A 35 -11.34 33.06 -19.48
CA LEU A 35 -12.79 33.14 -19.26
C LEU A 35 -13.36 31.76 -18.88
N LEU A 36 -12.92 30.71 -19.56
CA LEU A 36 -13.35 29.34 -19.30
C LEU A 36 -12.95 28.89 -17.87
N TYR A 37 -11.69 29.11 -17.48
CA TYR A 37 -11.24 28.79 -16.12
C TYR A 37 -12.01 29.57 -15.07
N ARG A 38 -12.16 30.90 -15.25
CA ARG A 38 -12.77 31.77 -14.27
C ARG A 38 -14.24 31.44 -14.03
N PHE A 39 -15.03 31.26 -15.08
CA PHE A 39 -16.48 31.18 -14.99
C PHE A 39 -17.03 29.75 -15.08
N VAL A 40 -16.26 28.78 -15.53
CA VAL A 40 -16.72 27.40 -15.75
C VAL A 40 -15.90 26.41 -14.93
N ILE A 41 -14.59 26.31 -15.19
CA ILE A 41 -13.76 25.24 -14.62
C ILE A 41 -13.64 25.37 -13.10
N ILE A 42 -13.23 26.54 -12.60
CA ILE A 42 -13.03 26.74 -11.14
C ILE A 42 -14.35 26.56 -10.36
N PRO A 43 -15.49 27.19 -10.74
CA PRO A 43 -16.75 26.98 -10.05
C PRO A 43 -17.24 25.54 -10.09
N ILE A 44 -17.13 24.87 -11.24
CA ILE A 44 -17.53 23.44 -11.36
C ILE A 44 -16.61 22.56 -10.52
N THR A 45 -15.31 22.78 -10.56
CA THR A 45 -14.34 22.02 -9.75
C THR A 45 -14.67 22.15 -8.27
N ARG A 46 -14.88 23.36 -7.77
CA ARG A 46 -15.29 23.61 -6.38
C ARG A 46 -16.57 22.83 -6.02
N LYS A 47 -17.60 22.95 -6.86
CA LYS A 47 -18.86 22.24 -6.67
C LYS A 47 -18.64 20.72 -6.60
N ARG A 48 -17.89 20.15 -7.53
CA ARG A 48 -17.60 18.72 -7.58
C ARG A 48 -16.81 18.22 -6.38
N LEU A 49 -15.85 19.00 -5.90
CA LEU A 49 -15.10 18.65 -4.68
C LEU A 49 -16.02 18.66 -3.43
N LEU A 50 -16.93 19.62 -3.31
CA LEU A 50 -17.90 19.65 -2.21
C LEU A 50 -18.92 18.49 -2.28
N GLU A 51 -19.34 18.09 -3.48
CA GLU A 51 -20.20 16.91 -3.67
C GLU A 51 -19.49 15.61 -3.19
N ARG A 52 -18.16 15.55 -3.30
CA ARG A 52 -17.35 14.43 -2.83
C ARG A 52 -17.41 14.24 -1.30
N GLU A 53 -17.63 15.28 -0.53
CA GLU A 53 -17.78 15.17 0.91
C GLU A 53 -18.91 14.20 1.30
N GLN A 54 -20.04 14.30 0.64
CA GLN A 54 -21.18 13.39 0.88
C GLN A 54 -20.85 11.96 0.41
N GLN A 55 -20.18 11.83 -0.73
CA GLN A 55 -19.78 10.51 -1.26
C GLN A 55 -18.76 9.80 -0.38
N PHE A 56 -17.91 10.55 0.31
CA PHE A 56 -16.88 10.00 1.20
C PHE A 56 -17.26 10.10 2.69
N ALA A 57 -18.49 10.43 3.03
CA ALA A 57 -18.94 10.54 4.43
C ALA A 57 -18.66 9.26 5.24
N TRP A 58 -18.69 8.10 4.59
CA TRP A 58 -18.37 6.83 5.22
C TRP A 58 -16.92 6.73 5.74
N LEU A 59 -15.96 7.47 5.16
CA LEU A 59 -14.56 7.53 5.64
C LEU A 59 -14.41 8.26 6.97
N TYR A 60 -15.43 9.01 7.40
CA TYR A 60 -15.40 9.84 8.59
C TYR A 60 -16.34 9.33 9.69
N ARG A 61 -16.87 8.14 9.52
CA ARG A 61 -17.68 7.47 10.56
C ARG A 61 -16.80 7.16 11.77
N ASP A 62 -17.36 7.28 12.98
CA ASP A 62 -16.64 7.05 14.23
C ASP A 62 -16.17 5.59 14.40
N ASP A 63 -16.88 4.63 13.77
CA ASP A 63 -16.52 3.20 13.76
C ASP A 63 -15.49 2.85 12.65
N PHE A 64 -15.06 3.84 11.85
CA PHE A 64 -14.03 3.71 10.84
C PHE A 64 -12.77 4.47 11.28
N PRO A 65 -11.79 3.78 11.90
CA PRO A 65 -10.57 4.46 12.32
C PRO A 65 -9.81 5.01 11.13
N PRO A 66 -9.10 6.15 11.28
CA PRO A 66 -8.29 6.71 10.21
C PRO A 66 -7.30 5.68 9.67
N TRP A 67 -7.13 5.62 8.36
CA TRP A 67 -6.13 4.72 7.77
C TRP A 67 -4.70 5.07 8.21
N GLY A 68 -4.45 6.35 8.43
CA GLY A 68 -3.12 6.87 8.76
C GLY A 68 -2.21 7.03 7.56
N ARG A 69 -1.02 7.56 7.80
CA ARG A 69 -0.01 7.75 6.75
C ARG A 69 0.51 6.40 6.25
N GLY A 70 0.75 6.30 4.93
CA GLY A 70 1.28 5.10 4.29
C GLY A 70 0.31 3.92 4.21
N ARG A 71 -1.00 4.13 4.47
CA ARG A 71 -2.02 3.09 4.30
C ARG A 71 -3.19 3.58 3.44
N ASP A 72 -3.81 2.65 2.73
CA ASP A 72 -5.12 2.85 2.12
C ASP A 72 -6.00 1.59 2.22
N ASP A 73 -7.25 1.69 1.83
CA ASP A 73 -8.17 0.56 1.67
C ASP A 73 -8.57 0.45 0.19
N ALA A 74 -7.60 0.02 -0.61
CA ALA A 74 -7.73 -0.03 -2.07
C ALA A 74 -8.91 -0.87 -2.53
N MET A 75 -9.27 -1.94 -1.80
CA MET A 75 -10.38 -2.82 -2.21
C MET A 75 -11.74 -2.14 -2.01
N ASN A 76 -11.95 -1.44 -0.91
CA ASN A 76 -13.16 -0.66 -0.70
C ASN A 76 -13.27 0.48 -1.71
N LEU A 77 -12.16 1.16 -2.02
CA LEU A 77 -12.13 2.17 -3.07
C LEU A 77 -12.49 1.58 -4.45
N THR A 78 -11.94 0.42 -4.79
CA THR A 78 -12.25 -0.28 -6.05
C THR A 78 -13.72 -0.73 -6.09
N LYS A 79 -14.27 -1.26 -5.01
CA LYS A 79 -15.72 -1.58 -4.92
C LYS A 79 -16.57 -0.34 -5.21
N TYR A 80 -16.24 0.76 -4.60
CA TYR A 80 -17.01 1.99 -4.73
C TYR A 80 -16.85 2.66 -6.10
N PHE A 81 -15.62 2.82 -6.59
CA PHE A 81 -15.35 3.59 -7.81
C PHE A 81 -15.48 2.78 -9.09
N MET A 82 -14.99 1.53 -9.11
CA MET A 82 -14.97 0.71 -10.31
C MET A 82 -16.28 -0.06 -10.50
N ILE A 83 -16.66 -0.89 -9.53
CA ILE A 83 -17.84 -1.75 -9.65
C ILE A 83 -19.12 -1.11 -9.11
N ARG A 84 -19.06 0.10 -8.57
CA ARG A 84 -20.21 0.90 -8.13
C ARG A 84 -21.05 0.23 -7.05
N TRP A 85 -20.44 -0.60 -6.22
CA TRP A 85 -21.12 -1.17 -5.07
C TRP A 85 -21.36 -0.11 -4.00
N PRO A 86 -22.45 -0.22 -3.23
CA PRO A 86 -22.59 0.57 -2.01
C PRO A 86 -21.46 0.20 -1.05
N MET A 87 -21.03 1.15 -0.23
CA MET A 87 -20.06 0.87 0.82
C MET A 87 -20.67 -0.12 1.81
N ASP A 88 -19.92 -1.17 2.09
CA ASP A 88 -20.24 -2.15 3.14
C ASP A 88 -19.43 -1.84 4.41
N ASP A 89 -19.62 -2.66 5.45
CA ASP A 89 -18.92 -2.48 6.73
C ASP A 89 -17.55 -3.16 6.76
N SER A 90 -17.06 -3.69 5.64
CA SER A 90 -15.70 -4.23 5.59
C SER A 90 -14.66 -3.12 5.72
N PHE A 91 -13.54 -3.44 6.37
CA PHE A 91 -12.45 -2.50 6.64
C PHE A 91 -11.12 -3.23 6.66
N GLY A 92 -10.24 -2.90 5.76
CA GLY A 92 -8.97 -3.62 5.61
C GLY A 92 -7.84 -2.75 5.08
N PRO A 93 -7.47 -1.67 5.81
CA PRO A 93 -6.38 -0.82 5.35
C PRO A 93 -5.08 -1.58 5.31
N THR A 94 -4.36 -1.39 4.21
CA THR A 94 -3.07 -2.03 3.94
C THR A 94 -1.97 -0.99 3.87
N ASP A 95 -0.76 -1.43 4.15
CA ASP A 95 0.46 -0.67 3.90
C ASP A 95 0.77 -0.62 2.39
N MET A 96 1.61 0.31 1.98
CA MET A 96 2.03 0.41 0.58
C MET A 96 3.15 -0.59 0.30
N PRO A 97 3.00 -1.49 -0.68
CA PRO A 97 4.07 -2.40 -1.06
C PRO A 97 5.22 -1.64 -1.75
N SER A 98 6.43 -2.21 -1.65
CA SER A 98 7.59 -1.66 -2.36
C SER A 98 7.44 -1.77 -3.88
N LEU A 99 7.99 -0.79 -4.62
CA LEU A 99 8.00 -0.79 -6.08
C LEU A 99 9.09 -1.69 -6.70
N TRP A 100 10.18 -1.97 -5.95
CA TRP A 100 11.17 -2.94 -6.40
C TRP A 100 10.64 -4.37 -6.18
N ASN A 101 11.21 -5.35 -6.85
CA ASN A 101 10.78 -6.74 -6.89
C ASN A 101 9.62 -7.08 -7.83
N LEU A 102 8.89 -6.12 -8.38
CA LEU A 102 7.77 -6.41 -9.29
C LEU A 102 8.19 -7.30 -10.46
N GLY A 103 9.39 -7.11 -11.00
CA GLY A 103 9.94 -7.94 -12.08
C GLY A 103 10.33 -9.38 -11.67
N LYS A 104 10.24 -9.75 -10.38
CA LYS A 104 10.53 -11.11 -9.90
C LYS A 104 9.31 -12.03 -9.90
N TYR A 105 8.12 -11.47 -9.87
CA TYR A 105 6.89 -12.27 -9.82
C TYR A 105 6.63 -12.99 -11.15
N ARG A 106 6.28 -14.26 -11.05
CA ARG A 106 6.02 -15.18 -12.17
C ARG A 106 4.65 -15.83 -12.00
N ALA A 107 3.65 -15.34 -12.72
CA ALA A 107 2.29 -15.86 -12.67
C ALA A 107 2.20 -17.33 -13.10
N ASP A 108 3.02 -17.73 -14.07
CA ASP A 108 3.16 -19.12 -14.56
C ASP A 108 3.73 -20.07 -13.51
N GLN A 109 4.39 -19.57 -12.46
CA GLN A 109 4.88 -20.34 -11.31
C GLN A 109 3.91 -20.28 -10.10
N GLY A 110 2.68 -19.82 -10.31
CA GLY A 110 1.68 -19.68 -9.24
C GLY A 110 1.87 -18.48 -8.33
N MET A 111 2.84 -17.59 -8.63
CA MET A 111 3.02 -16.37 -7.86
C MET A 111 1.85 -15.41 -8.08
N ARG A 112 1.58 -14.58 -7.08
CA ARG A 112 0.47 -13.61 -7.05
C ARG A 112 0.97 -12.25 -6.59
N MET A 113 0.27 -11.21 -7.02
CA MET A 113 0.57 -9.83 -6.66
C MET A 113 -0.33 -9.33 -5.53
N ASN A 114 0.06 -8.22 -4.93
CA ASN A 114 -0.54 -7.63 -3.74
C ASN A 114 -0.41 -8.49 -2.48
N PHE A 115 -0.72 -7.92 -1.31
CA PHE A 115 -0.56 -8.64 -0.04
C PHE A 115 -1.39 -9.91 0.06
N ALA A 116 -2.61 -9.91 -0.44
CA ALA A 116 -3.53 -11.06 -0.35
C ALA A 116 -3.50 -11.96 -1.60
N GLY A 117 -2.66 -11.66 -2.58
CA GLY A 117 -2.57 -12.44 -3.82
C GLY A 117 -3.80 -12.28 -4.73
N ASP A 118 -4.45 -11.15 -4.67
CA ASP A 118 -5.70 -10.84 -5.38
C ASP A 118 -5.51 -10.45 -6.84
N SER A 119 -4.27 -10.32 -7.33
CA SER A 119 -3.98 -10.07 -8.74
C SER A 119 -3.01 -11.09 -9.32
N HIS A 120 -3.16 -11.39 -10.61
CA HIS A 120 -2.33 -12.37 -11.30
C HIS A 120 -0.92 -11.85 -11.60
N ASP A 121 -0.78 -10.58 -11.98
CA ASP A 121 0.49 -10.02 -12.42
C ASP A 121 0.57 -8.49 -12.24
N ALA A 122 1.76 -7.94 -12.48
CA ALA A 122 2.01 -6.50 -12.36
C ALA A 122 1.24 -5.68 -13.42
N TYR A 123 0.99 -6.25 -14.60
CA TYR A 123 0.23 -5.59 -15.65
C TYR A 123 -1.22 -5.33 -15.20
N SER A 124 -1.84 -6.34 -14.63
CA SER A 124 -3.18 -6.22 -14.03
C SER A 124 -3.19 -5.22 -12.87
N VAL A 125 -2.20 -5.27 -11.96
CA VAL A 125 -2.12 -4.32 -10.82
C VAL A 125 -2.08 -2.88 -11.29
N VAL A 126 -1.26 -2.55 -12.30
CA VAL A 126 -1.13 -1.16 -12.78
C VAL A 126 -2.43 -0.69 -13.44
N ILE A 127 -3.03 -1.51 -14.29
CA ILE A 127 -4.31 -1.20 -14.94
C ILE A 127 -5.42 -1.02 -13.90
N ASP A 128 -5.55 -1.96 -12.96
CA ASP A 128 -6.60 -1.93 -11.94
C ASP A 128 -6.41 -0.76 -10.97
N SER A 129 -5.17 -0.39 -10.65
CA SER A 129 -4.88 0.79 -9.84
C SER A 129 -5.24 2.09 -10.55
N ALA A 130 -4.93 2.20 -11.84
CA ALA A 130 -5.26 3.38 -12.63
C ALA A 130 -6.77 3.55 -12.82
N LEU A 131 -7.50 2.48 -13.06
CA LEU A 131 -8.94 2.50 -13.33
C LEU A 131 -9.77 2.41 -12.05
N GLY A 132 -9.32 1.62 -11.06
CA GLY A 132 -10.08 1.31 -9.84
C GLY A 132 -10.24 2.50 -8.90
N LEU A 133 -9.25 3.38 -8.84
CA LEU A 133 -9.28 4.54 -7.93
C LEU A 133 -9.96 5.77 -8.55
N LEU A 134 -9.87 5.94 -9.85
CA LEU A 134 -10.40 7.11 -10.55
C LEU A 134 -11.63 6.81 -11.41
N GLY A 135 -11.84 5.56 -11.78
CA GLY A 135 -13.06 5.05 -12.40
C GLY A 135 -13.40 5.63 -13.78
N ALA A 136 -12.47 6.30 -14.45
CA ALA A 136 -12.67 6.86 -15.76
C ALA A 136 -12.04 5.94 -16.83
N PRO A 137 -12.80 5.49 -17.85
CA PRO A 137 -12.22 4.77 -18.95
C PRO A 137 -11.22 5.65 -19.70
N PRO A 138 -10.12 5.08 -20.22
CA PRO A 138 -9.18 5.84 -21.04
C PRO A 138 -9.86 6.34 -22.30
N LYS A 139 -9.42 7.50 -22.81
CA LYS A 139 -9.92 8.04 -24.08
C LYS A 139 -9.38 7.26 -25.29
N ASP A 140 -8.16 6.76 -25.17
CA ASP A 140 -7.47 5.94 -26.15
C ASP A 140 -6.81 4.76 -25.44
N ASN A 141 -7.28 3.55 -25.72
CA ASN A 141 -6.75 2.33 -25.10
C ASN A 141 -5.32 2.03 -25.54
N ALA A 142 -4.95 2.34 -26.79
CA ALA A 142 -3.61 2.05 -27.30
C ALA A 142 -2.56 2.94 -26.62
N GLU A 143 -2.85 4.22 -26.45
CA GLU A 143 -2.01 5.18 -25.71
C GLU A 143 -1.89 4.74 -24.25
N PHE A 144 -3.01 4.52 -23.57
CA PHE A 144 -3.04 4.09 -22.16
C PHE A 144 -2.24 2.80 -21.93
N LEU A 145 -2.44 1.77 -22.76
CA LEU A 145 -1.70 0.51 -22.64
C LEU A 145 -0.22 0.68 -23.02
N GLY A 146 0.12 1.64 -23.84
CA GLY A 146 1.50 2.05 -24.12
C GLY A 146 2.19 2.60 -22.86
N GLU A 147 1.52 3.51 -22.17
CA GLU A 147 2.00 4.08 -20.89
C GLU A 147 2.10 3.03 -19.79
N VAL A 148 1.11 2.14 -19.67
CA VAL A 148 1.15 1.01 -18.71
C VAL A 148 2.36 0.11 -18.97
N ARG A 149 2.63 -0.28 -20.22
CA ARG A 149 3.81 -1.11 -20.54
C ARG A 149 5.11 -0.40 -20.20
N TRP A 150 5.24 0.87 -20.56
CA TRP A 150 6.41 1.68 -20.19
C TRP A 150 6.61 1.75 -18.67
N LEU A 151 5.53 1.99 -17.92
CA LEU A 151 5.58 2.06 -16.46
C LEU A 151 6.02 0.71 -15.85
N ILE A 152 5.48 -0.39 -16.33
CA ILE A 152 5.85 -1.73 -15.85
C ILE A 152 7.30 -2.05 -16.14
N GLU A 153 7.78 -1.75 -17.33
CA GLU A 153 9.19 -1.92 -17.70
C GLU A 153 10.08 -1.12 -16.73
N TYR A 154 9.74 0.16 -16.51
CA TYR A 154 10.46 1.04 -15.61
C TYR A 154 10.48 0.51 -14.16
N VAL A 155 9.33 0.15 -13.59
CA VAL A 155 9.26 -0.30 -12.19
C VAL A 155 9.85 -1.70 -12.01
N SER A 156 9.72 -2.58 -13.00
CA SER A 156 10.30 -3.94 -12.96
C SER A 156 11.83 -3.93 -12.99
N ALA A 157 12.43 -2.90 -13.56
CA ALA A 157 13.88 -2.71 -13.56
C ALA A 157 14.42 -2.13 -12.23
N LYS A 158 13.54 -1.64 -11.35
CA LYS A 158 13.97 -1.06 -10.07
C LYS A 158 14.57 -2.10 -9.15
N ARG A 159 15.66 -1.71 -8.50
CA ARG A 159 16.34 -2.50 -7.47
C ARG A 159 16.14 -1.85 -6.11
N ALA A 160 16.12 -2.67 -5.08
CA ALA A 160 16.20 -2.17 -3.71
C ALA A 160 17.49 -1.36 -3.51
N PRO A 161 17.44 -0.23 -2.83
CA PRO A 161 18.66 0.49 -2.49
C PRO A 161 19.49 -0.31 -1.48
N PRO A 162 20.83 -0.22 -1.53
CA PRO A 162 21.68 -0.84 -0.52
C PRO A 162 21.47 -0.16 0.84
N TYR A 163 21.64 -0.94 1.91
CA TYR A 163 21.59 -0.39 3.28
C TYR A 163 22.70 0.65 3.48
N PRO A 164 22.37 1.88 3.93
CA PRO A 164 23.33 2.98 3.90
C PRO A 164 24.22 3.08 5.16
N PHE A 165 24.00 2.26 6.17
CA PHE A 165 24.74 2.30 7.43
C PHE A 165 25.70 1.12 7.55
N ALA A 166 26.55 1.12 8.60
CA ALA A 166 27.50 0.05 8.87
C ALA A 166 26.77 -1.28 9.13
N ILE A 167 27.36 -2.38 8.67
CA ILE A 167 26.90 -3.76 8.82
C ILE A 167 28.04 -4.60 9.45
N ASP A 168 27.72 -5.38 10.47
CA ASP A 168 28.64 -6.38 11.01
C ASP A 168 28.68 -7.61 10.09
N THR A 169 29.70 -7.71 9.26
CA THR A 169 29.86 -8.80 8.30
C THR A 169 30.01 -10.20 8.94
N ALA A 170 30.55 -10.27 10.16
CA ALA A 170 30.64 -11.53 10.90
C ALA A 170 29.25 -11.98 11.40
N ALA A 171 28.43 -11.05 11.89
CA ALA A 171 27.03 -11.28 12.24
C ALA A 171 26.19 -11.66 11.02
N VAL A 172 26.40 -11.03 9.86
CA VAL A 172 25.72 -11.38 8.60
C VAL A 172 25.87 -12.87 8.27
N ALA A 173 27.10 -13.43 8.38
CA ALA A 173 27.33 -14.84 8.09
C ALA A 173 26.61 -15.79 9.07
N ARG A 174 26.48 -15.40 10.34
CA ARG A 174 25.71 -16.15 11.34
C ARG A 174 24.21 -15.98 11.09
N GLY A 175 23.75 -14.76 10.85
CA GLY A 175 22.36 -14.42 10.57
C GLY A 175 21.81 -15.11 9.32
N LYS A 176 22.67 -15.32 8.29
CA LYS A 176 22.28 -16.12 7.13
C LYS A 176 21.89 -17.53 7.51
N ARG A 177 22.63 -18.19 8.41
CA ARG A 177 22.27 -19.55 8.85
C ARG A 177 20.94 -19.57 9.61
N VAL A 178 20.69 -18.55 10.43
CA VAL A 178 19.40 -18.39 11.12
C VAL A 178 18.28 -18.20 10.11
N PHE A 179 18.48 -17.35 9.11
CA PHE A 179 17.53 -17.13 8.03
C PHE A 179 17.21 -18.40 7.25
N ASP A 180 18.25 -19.18 6.87
CA ASP A 180 18.11 -20.40 6.08
C ASP A 180 17.24 -21.44 6.81
N THR A 181 17.29 -21.49 8.13
CA THR A 181 16.50 -22.44 8.94
C THR A 181 15.13 -21.93 9.37
N THR A 182 14.92 -20.62 9.46
CA THR A 182 13.73 -20.04 10.07
C THR A 182 12.82 -19.33 9.05
N CYS A 183 13.39 -18.69 8.03
CA CYS A 183 12.68 -17.78 7.13
C CYS A 183 12.65 -18.26 5.67
N ALA A 184 13.71 -18.94 5.22
CA ALA A 184 13.90 -19.32 3.82
C ALA A 184 12.81 -20.25 3.30
N GLY A 185 12.16 -21.03 4.18
CA GLY A 185 11.06 -21.92 3.82
C GLY A 185 9.87 -21.22 3.15
N CYS A 186 9.69 -19.90 3.39
CA CYS A 186 8.71 -19.07 2.70
C CYS A 186 9.35 -18.01 1.80
N HIS A 187 10.46 -17.40 2.22
CA HIS A 187 11.03 -16.22 1.58
C HIS A 187 12.20 -16.48 0.62
N ALA A 188 12.69 -17.72 0.53
CA ALA A 188 13.75 -18.12 -0.40
C ALA A 188 13.54 -19.56 -0.92
N SER A 189 12.31 -19.92 -1.25
CA SER A 189 11.90 -21.23 -1.73
C SER A 189 10.87 -21.12 -2.86
N ALA A 190 10.33 -22.24 -3.30
CA ALA A 190 9.21 -22.28 -4.24
C ALA A 190 7.91 -21.63 -3.68
N ARG A 191 7.84 -21.36 -2.39
CA ARG A 191 6.70 -20.65 -1.76
C ARG A 191 6.81 -19.13 -1.86
N THR A 192 7.99 -18.58 -2.21
CA THR A 192 8.18 -17.14 -2.37
C THR A 192 7.29 -16.61 -3.49
N GLY A 193 6.57 -15.54 -3.24
CA GLY A 193 5.60 -14.98 -4.19
C GLY A 193 4.24 -15.70 -4.21
N THR A 194 4.08 -16.82 -3.50
CA THR A 194 2.80 -17.56 -3.42
C THR A 194 2.03 -17.21 -2.15
N VAL A 195 0.74 -17.52 -2.12
CA VAL A 195 -0.13 -17.27 -0.96
C VAL A 195 0.14 -18.30 0.14
N ILE A 196 0.50 -17.82 1.32
CA ILE A 196 0.61 -18.61 2.54
C ILE A 196 -0.74 -18.59 3.26
N PRO A 197 -1.32 -19.75 3.62
CA PRO A 197 -2.61 -19.80 4.28
C PRO A 197 -2.67 -18.97 5.57
N LEU A 198 -3.80 -18.33 5.82
CA LEU A 198 -4.01 -17.50 7.02
C LEU A 198 -3.78 -18.29 8.32
N ALA A 199 -4.16 -19.57 8.34
CA ALA A 199 -3.94 -20.45 9.49
C ALA A 199 -2.45 -20.65 9.82
N GLU A 200 -1.55 -20.54 8.82
CA GLU A 200 -0.11 -20.66 9.00
C GLU A 200 0.53 -19.33 9.39
N VAL A 201 0.15 -18.23 8.72
CA VAL A 201 0.75 -16.91 8.99
C VAL A 201 0.15 -16.22 10.22
N GLY A 202 -1.11 -16.50 10.54
CA GLY A 202 -1.79 -16.04 11.74
C GLY A 202 -2.09 -14.54 11.85
N THR A 203 -1.88 -13.76 10.77
CA THR A 203 -2.13 -12.31 10.76
C THR A 203 -3.62 -11.99 10.63
N SER A 204 -4.01 -10.71 10.69
CA SER A 204 -5.42 -10.28 10.59
C SER A 204 -6.07 -10.73 9.28
N ALA A 205 -7.32 -11.20 9.35
CA ALA A 205 -8.13 -11.55 8.19
C ALA A 205 -8.91 -10.37 7.60
N GLU A 206 -8.88 -9.20 8.21
CA GLU A 206 -9.74 -8.07 7.82
C GLU A 206 -9.51 -7.64 6.37
N ARG A 207 -8.26 -7.54 5.93
CA ARG A 207 -7.93 -7.22 4.53
C ARG A 207 -8.48 -8.27 3.54
N ILE A 208 -8.40 -9.55 3.89
CA ILE A 208 -8.95 -10.63 3.06
C ILE A 208 -10.48 -10.49 2.97
N GLY A 209 -11.13 -10.15 4.07
CA GLY A 209 -12.57 -9.97 4.16
C GLY A 209 -13.13 -8.77 3.37
N THR A 210 -12.28 -7.84 2.91
CA THR A 210 -12.74 -6.69 2.10
C THR A 210 -13.01 -7.04 0.64
N TRP A 211 -12.60 -8.21 0.17
CA TRP A 211 -12.67 -8.59 -1.24
C TRP A 211 -13.11 -10.03 -1.40
N ASN A 212 -13.96 -10.30 -2.38
CA ASN A 212 -14.46 -11.64 -2.68
C ASN A 212 -14.48 -11.93 -4.18
N GLU A 213 -14.76 -13.18 -4.54
CA GLU A 213 -14.82 -13.65 -5.94
C GLU A 213 -15.78 -12.85 -6.81
N ARG A 214 -16.93 -12.47 -6.28
CA ARG A 214 -17.92 -11.69 -7.02
C ARG A 214 -17.37 -10.30 -7.35
N ALA A 215 -16.72 -9.63 -6.39
CA ALA A 215 -16.08 -8.33 -6.61
C ALA A 215 -14.98 -8.42 -7.67
N ALA A 216 -14.14 -9.47 -7.60
CA ALA A 216 -13.09 -9.71 -8.59
C ALA A 216 -13.67 -9.89 -9.99
N ARG A 217 -14.70 -10.73 -10.14
CA ARG A 217 -15.38 -10.97 -11.42
C ARG A 217 -16.00 -9.71 -12.00
N GLU A 218 -16.73 -8.95 -11.19
CA GLU A 218 -17.36 -7.71 -11.67
C GLU A 218 -16.30 -6.66 -12.04
N ALA A 219 -15.22 -6.52 -11.29
CA ALA A 219 -14.11 -5.63 -11.66
C ALA A 219 -13.42 -6.06 -12.96
N ASN A 220 -13.20 -7.37 -13.15
CA ASN A 220 -12.68 -7.91 -14.42
C ASN A 220 -13.61 -7.59 -15.59
N GLN A 221 -14.92 -7.76 -15.43
CA GLN A 221 -15.92 -7.44 -16.44
C GLN A 221 -15.95 -5.94 -16.79
N VAL A 222 -15.80 -5.06 -15.80
CA VAL A 222 -15.74 -3.60 -16.03
C VAL A 222 -14.55 -3.26 -16.94
N VAL A 223 -13.36 -3.79 -16.65
CA VAL A 223 -12.16 -3.51 -17.45
C VAL A 223 -12.26 -4.15 -18.85
N ALA A 224 -12.77 -5.38 -18.94
CA ALA A 224 -13.03 -6.02 -20.25
C ALA A 224 -14.05 -5.23 -21.09
N GLY A 225 -15.09 -4.68 -20.43
CA GLY A 225 -16.08 -3.79 -21.07
C GLY A 225 -15.50 -2.49 -21.62
N MET A 226 -14.32 -2.08 -21.15
CA MET A 226 -13.54 -0.95 -21.71
C MET A 226 -12.69 -1.36 -22.93
N GLY A 227 -12.72 -2.64 -23.35
CA GLY A 227 -11.89 -3.18 -24.43
C GLY A 227 -10.43 -3.41 -24.02
N ILE A 228 -10.17 -3.61 -22.73
CA ILE A 228 -8.83 -3.83 -22.18
C ILE A 228 -8.71 -5.31 -21.74
N GLU A 229 -7.80 -6.04 -22.40
CA GLU A 229 -7.48 -7.42 -22.07
C GLU A 229 -6.30 -7.49 -21.09
N ARG A 230 -6.45 -8.27 -20.03
CA ARG A 230 -5.41 -8.56 -19.02
C ARG A 230 -5.71 -9.86 -18.27
N PRO A 231 -4.71 -10.49 -17.61
CA PRO A 231 -4.94 -11.63 -16.71
C PRO A 231 -5.92 -11.32 -15.58
N GLY A 232 -5.86 -10.11 -15.03
CA GLY A 232 -6.84 -9.53 -14.14
C GLY A 232 -6.74 -9.97 -12.68
N LEU A 233 -7.82 -9.75 -11.95
CA LEU A 233 -7.97 -10.10 -10.55
C LEU A 233 -8.34 -11.59 -10.40
N VAL A 234 -7.89 -12.19 -9.32
CA VAL A 234 -8.10 -13.61 -9.02
C VAL A 234 -9.56 -13.82 -8.58
N GLU A 235 -10.31 -14.57 -9.40
CA GLU A 235 -11.72 -14.90 -9.15
C GLU A 235 -11.86 -16.17 -8.27
N ALA A 236 -11.22 -16.14 -7.11
CA ALA A 236 -11.24 -17.20 -6.11
C ALA A 236 -11.21 -16.62 -4.69
N PRO A 237 -11.60 -17.38 -3.66
CA PRO A 237 -11.48 -16.94 -2.28
C PRO A 237 -10.05 -16.58 -1.91
N LEU A 238 -9.87 -15.44 -1.25
CA LEU A 238 -8.59 -15.07 -0.67
C LEU A 238 -8.39 -15.85 0.63
N THR A 239 -7.31 -16.63 0.71
CA THR A 239 -7.09 -17.59 1.80
C THR A 239 -5.90 -17.27 2.70
N GLY A 240 -5.13 -16.23 2.36
CA GLY A 240 -3.91 -15.89 3.10
C GLY A 240 -3.20 -14.67 2.54
N TYR A 241 -1.90 -14.64 2.77
CA TYR A 241 -1.03 -13.53 2.36
C TYR A 241 0.19 -14.04 1.60
N VAL A 242 0.64 -13.25 0.65
CA VAL A 242 1.80 -13.58 -0.20
C VAL A 242 3.09 -13.53 0.61
N ALA A 243 3.91 -14.59 0.52
CA ALA A 243 5.28 -14.58 1.00
C ALA A 243 6.14 -13.70 0.09
N ALA A 244 6.34 -12.45 0.47
CA ALA A 244 7.02 -11.46 -0.36
C ALA A 244 8.51 -11.76 -0.53
N PHE A 245 9.10 -11.32 -1.65
CA PHE A 245 10.54 -11.17 -1.79
C PHE A 245 11.05 -10.14 -0.78
N LEU A 246 12.21 -10.38 -0.16
CA LEU A 246 12.71 -9.57 0.94
C LEU A 246 13.77 -8.53 0.53
N ASP A 247 14.07 -8.37 -0.75
CA ASP A 247 15.00 -7.32 -1.18
C ASP A 247 14.57 -5.96 -0.64
N GLY A 248 15.49 -5.23 -0.04
CA GLY A 248 15.23 -3.93 0.58
C GLY A 248 14.29 -3.99 1.76
N ILE A 249 14.16 -5.15 2.42
CA ILE A 249 13.24 -5.31 3.56
C ILE A 249 13.53 -4.30 4.68
N TRP A 250 14.77 -3.90 4.85
CA TRP A 250 15.19 -2.92 5.83
C TRP A 250 14.49 -1.56 5.68
N LEU A 251 14.09 -1.18 4.44
CA LEU A 251 13.43 0.10 4.14
C LEU A 251 11.89 -0.01 4.08
N ARG A 252 11.33 -1.19 4.33
CA ARG A 252 9.89 -1.46 4.15
C ARG A 252 9.07 -1.35 5.44
N ALA A 253 9.62 -0.71 6.46
CA ALA A 253 8.89 -0.43 7.70
C ALA A 253 7.73 0.57 7.47
N PRO A 254 6.61 0.42 8.18
CA PRO A 254 6.27 -0.63 9.13
C PRO A 254 5.87 -1.95 8.47
N TYR A 255 5.92 -3.05 9.21
CA TYR A 255 5.77 -4.40 8.71
C TYR A 255 4.37 -4.98 8.91
N LEU A 256 4.13 -6.17 8.34
CA LEU A 256 2.87 -6.83 8.06
C LEU A 256 2.08 -6.10 6.97
N HIS A 257 1.05 -6.77 6.44
CA HIS A 257 0.21 -6.22 5.35
C HIS A 257 -0.50 -4.91 5.72
N ASN A 258 -0.74 -4.67 7.00
CA ASN A 258 -1.40 -3.46 7.53
C ASN A 258 -0.43 -2.46 8.18
N GLY A 259 0.88 -2.70 8.12
CA GLY A 259 1.89 -1.85 8.72
C GLY A 259 1.77 -1.70 10.23
N SER A 260 1.40 -2.77 10.92
CA SER A 260 1.13 -2.77 12.37
C SER A 260 2.33 -3.08 13.26
N VAL A 261 3.50 -3.36 12.68
CA VAL A 261 4.74 -3.64 13.42
C VAL A 261 5.81 -2.65 12.97
N PRO A 262 6.30 -1.77 13.84
CA PRO A 262 7.08 -0.60 13.43
C PRO A 262 8.49 -0.89 12.93
N SER A 263 9.12 -1.99 13.35
CA SER A 263 10.51 -2.30 12.98
C SER A 263 10.74 -3.80 12.79
N LEU A 264 11.84 -4.19 12.10
CA LEU A 264 12.24 -5.61 12.03
C LEU A 264 12.57 -6.18 13.41
N ARG A 265 13.16 -5.38 14.29
CA ARG A 265 13.39 -5.80 15.67
C ARG A 265 12.09 -6.18 16.36
N ASP A 266 11.04 -5.36 16.21
CA ASP A 266 9.73 -5.65 16.80
C ASP A 266 9.05 -6.84 16.14
N LEU A 267 9.28 -7.07 14.83
CA LEU A 267 8.71 -8.22 14.12
C LEU A 267 9.24 -9.56 14.68
N LEU A 268 10.49 -9.57 15.16
CA LEU A 268 11.10 -10.74 15.78
C LEU A 268 10.71 -10.90 17.25
N GLU A 269 9.89 -10.03 17.83
CA GLU A 269 9.32 -10.21 19.15
C GLU A 269 7.97 -10.95 19.09
N PRO A 270 7.65 -11.75 20.12
CA PRO A 270 6.32 -12.33 20.25
C PRO A 270 5.24 -11.26 20.12
N PRO A 271 4.09 -11.52 19.46
CA PRO A 271 3.05 -10.51 19.24
C PRO A 271 2.61 -9.76 20.50
N ALA A 272 2.61 -10.43 21.65
CA ALA A 272 2.26 -9.79 22.93
C ALA A 272 3.32 -8.79 23.47
N GLN A 273 4.52 -8.80 22.91
CA GLN A 273 5.63 -7.92 23.29
C GLN A 273 5.86 -6.81 22.26
N ARG A 274 5.18 -6.86 21.12
CA ARG A 274 5.25 -5.81 20.11
C ARG A 274 4.57 -4.53 20.60
N PRO A 275 5.00 -3.35 20.11
CA PRO A 275 4.33 -2.10 20.45
C PRO A 275 2.83 -2.16 20.14
N THR A 276 2.01 -1.72 21.08
CA THR A 276 0.54 -1.67 20.90
C THR A 276 0.08 -0.32 20.35
N ARG A 277 0.93 0.70 20.45
CA ARG A 277 0.68 2.05 19.96
C ARG A 277 1.98 2.73 19.54
N PHE A 278 1.99 3.37 18.37
CA PHE A 278 3.14 4.10 17.83
C PHE A 278 2.70 5.11 16.77
N TRP A 279 3.59 6.04 16.39
CA TRP A 279 3.33 7.04 15.34
C TRP A 279 3.97 6.64 14.03
N ARG A 280 3.22 6.78 12.94
CA ARG A 280 3.66 6.51 11.55
C ARG A 280 3.81 7.81 10.79
N GLY A 281 4.83 7.88 9.92
CA GLY A 281 5.02 8.99 8.98
C GLY A 281 6.04 10.04 9.41
N TYR A 282 6.90 9.71 10.37
CA TYR A 282 8.14 10.44 10.63
C TYR A 282 9.28 9.74 9.91
N ASP A 283 9.93 10.44 8.96
CA ASP A 283 10.81 9.83 7.96
C ASP A 283 12.27 9.67 8.44
N VAL A 284 12.52 9.79 9.75
CA VAL A 284 13.84 9.53 10.34
C VAL A 284 14.00 8.04 10.58
N TYR A 285 15.06 7.46 10.00
CA TYR A 285 15.35 6.05 10.12
C TYR A 285 16.14 5.72 11.40
N ASP A 286 15.77 4.63 12.07
CA ASP A 286 16.45 4.07 13.23
C ASP A 286 17.21 2.79 12.83
N PRO A 287 18.55 2.86 12.64
CA PRO A 287 19.36 1.74 12.20
C PRO A 287 19.47 0.60 13.23
N ASP A 288 19.26 0.88 14.52
CA ASP A 288 19.32 -0.12 15.59
C ASP A 288 18.06 -0.98 15.65
N ARG A 289 16.91 -0.35 15.33
CA ARG A 289 15.63 -1.07 15.27
C ARG A 289 15.32 -1.62 13.90
N VAL A 290 16.01 -1.15 12.87
CA VAL A 290 15.76 -1.44 11.45
C VAL A 290 14.31 -1.07 11.08
N GLY A 291 14.02 0.22 11.18
CA GLY A 291 12.71 0.80 10.94
C GLY A 291 12.75 2.33 11.06
N PHE A 292 11.60 2.98 11.06
CA PHE A 292 11.53 4.42 11.29
C PHE A 292 11.34 4.75 12.78
N VAL A 293 11.73 5.97 13.17
CA VAL A 293 11.46 6.49 14.52
C VAL A 293 9.96 6.68 14.69
N THR A 294 9.39 6.04 15.70
CA THR A 294 7.94 5.98 15.92
C THR A 294 7.48 6.56 17.25
N HIS A 295 8.39 7.15 18.01
CA HIS A 295 8.13 7.75 19.31
C HIS A 295 8.90 9.05 19.49
N GLY A 296 8.46 9.87 20.44
CA GLY A 296 9.07 11.15 20.79
C GLY A 296 8.37 12.33 20.12
N PRO A 297 8.69 13.58 20.57
CA PRO A 297 7.92 14.77 20.25
C PRO A 297 7.72 15.03 18.75
N GLU A 298 8.75 14.79 17.93
CA GLU A 298 8.66 15.01 16.50
C GLU A 298 7.82 13.94 15.79
N ALA A 299 7.98 12.66 16.17
CA ALA A 299 7.15 11.59 15.64
C ALA A 299 5.67 11.80 16.01
N GLU A 300 5.39 12.26 17.21
CA GLU A 300 4.04 12.59 17.67
C GLU A 300 3.44 13.79 16.95
N ARG A 301 4.25 14.82 16.73
CA ARG A 301 3.82 16.06 16.03
C ARG A 301 3.50 15.83 14.56
N ILE A 302 4.31 15.01 13.88
CA ILE A 302 4.22 14.79 12.43
C ILE A 302 3.35 13.57 12.10
N GLY A 303 3.46 12.54 12.93
CA GLY A 303 2.91 11.22 12.65
C GLY A 303 1.40 11.11 12.85
N THR A 304 0.89 10.00 12.33
CA THR A 304 -0.46 9.52 12.63
C THR A 304 -0.36 8.32 13.56
N VAL A 305 -1.13 8.32 14.65
CA VAL A 305 -1.11 7.21 15.60
C VAL A 305 -1.61 5.92 14.95
N HIS A 306 -0.89 4.84 15.15
CA HIS A 306 -1.34 3.48 14.91
C HIS A 306 -1.65 2.82 16.26
N ASP A 307 -2.86 2.33 16.40
CA ASP A 307 -3.34 1.59 17.57
C ASP A 307 -3.71 0.17 17.13
N VAL A 308 -3.04 -0.83 17.70
CA VAL A 308 -3.27 -2.24 17.34
C VAL A 308 -4.62 -2.77 17.85
N GLY A 309 -5.24 -2.09 18.80
CA GLY A 309 -6.58 -2.38 19.28
C GLY A 309 -7.69 -1.83 18.40
N ALA A 310 -7.36 -0.86 17.53
CA ALA A 310 -8.31 -0.34 16.56
C ALA A 310 -8.56 -1.35 15.44
N ARG A 311 -9.73 -1.26 14.83
CA ARG A 311 -10.11 -2.06 13.67
C ARG A 311 -9.07 -1.91 12.55
N GLY A 312 -8.64 -3.01 11.93
CA GLY A 312 -7.58 -3.02 10.90
C GLY A 312 -6.17 -2.79 11.44
N GLY A 313 -5.98 -2.64 12.76
CA GLY A 313 -4.70 -2.32 13.38
C GLY A 313 -3.90 -3.51 13.93
N SER A 314 -4.44 -4.71 13.94
CA SER A 314 -3.87 -5.87 14.62
C SER A 314 -2.42 -6.19 14.19
N ASN A 315 -1.52 -6.36 15.18
CA ASN A 315 -0.12 -6.77 14.99
C ASN A 315 0.12 -8.27 15.24
N ARG A 316 -0.93 -9.07 15.26
CA ARG A 316 -0.86 -10.52 15.48
C ARG A 316 -0.25 -11.25 14.29
N GLY A 317 0.15 -12.50 14.55
CA GLY A 317 0.69 -13.42 13.55
C GLY A 317 2.12 -13.14 13.15
N HIS A 318 2.57 -13.83 12.10
CA HIS A 318 3.96 -13.87 11.67
C HIS A 318 4.92 -14.07 12.86
N ALA A 319 4.67 -15.12 13.64
CA ALA A 319 5.43 -15.40 14.84
C ALA A 319 6.73 -16.20 14.58
N PHE A 320 7.20 -16.21 13.34
CA PHE A 320 8.43 -16.89 12.94
C PHE A 320 9.66 -16.17 13.50
N GLY A 321 10.57 -16.94 14.09
CA GLY A 321 11.79 -16.38 14.71
C GLY A 321 11.58 -15.68 16.06
N THR A 322 10.37 -15.59 16.58
CA THR A 322 10.08 -14.86 17.84
C THR A 322 10.65 -15.53 19.08
N THR A 323 10.90 -16.84 19.01
CA THR A 323 11.49 -17.65 20.09
C THR A 323 13.00 -17.83 19.99
N LEU A 324 13.64 -17.25 18.98
CA LEU A 324 15.10 -17.29 18.82
C LEU A 324 15.81 -16.62 20.00
N PRO A 325 17.00 -17.08 20.40
CA PRO A 325 17.87 -16.35 21.32
C PRO A 325 18.14 -14.92 20.84
N ALA A 326 18.38 -14.01 21.77
CA ALA A 326 18.62 -12.60 21.47
C ALA A 326 19.83 -12.40 20.51
N THR A 327 20.87 -13.21 20.65
CA THR A 327 22.04 -13.22 19.76
C THR A 327 21.66 -13.58 18.34
N ASP A 328 20.83 -14.61 18.16
CA ASP A 328 20.40 -15.06 16.83
C ASP A 328 19.47 -14.03 16.16
N LYS A 329 18.60 -13.38 16.95
CA LYS A 329 17.78 -12.26 16.46
C LYS A 329 18.66 -11.09 15.99
N ALA A 330 19.70 -10.74 16.74
CA ALA A 330 20.63 -9.68 16.37
C ALA A 330 21.41 -10.05 15.09
N ASP A 331 21.95 -11.26 15.00
CA ASP A 331 22.63 -11.73 13.80
C ASP A 331 21.71 -11.77 12.58
N LEU A 332 20.46 -12.23 12.77
CA LEU A 332 19.44 -12.23 11.71
C LEU A 332 19.13 -10.83 11.20
N LEU A 333 19.03 -9.81 12.09
CA LEU A 333 18.83 -8.43 11.68
C LEU A 333 19.99 -7.92 10.81
N GLU A 334 21.24 -8.24 11.15
CA GLU A 334 22.39 -7.87 10.31
C GLU A 334 22.30 -8.51 8.92
N TYR A 335 21.87 -9.76 8.83
CA TYR A 335 21.65 -10.39 7.52
C TYR A 335 20.52 -9.74 6.73
N LEU A 336 19.39 -9.41 7.36
CA LEU A 336 18.25 -8.76 6.69
C LEU A 336 18.60 -7.36 6.15
N LYS A 337 19.57 -6.67 6.73
CA LYS A 337 20.10 -5.39 6.20
C LYS A 337 20.79 -5.57 4.84
N THR A 338 21.25 -6.76 4.50
CA THR A 338 21.96 -7.04 3.25
C THR A 338 21.05 -7.45 2.09
N MET A 339 19.77 -7.62 2.34
CA MET A 339 18.79 -8.09 1.35
C MET A 339 18.28 -6.99 0.42
#